data_87a638ab0d7fc9d6fd0f74f030ccafa5
#
_entry.id   87a638ab0d7fc9d6fd0f74f030ccafa5
#
_cell.length_a   1.000
_cell.length_b   1.000
_cell.length_c   1.000
_cell.angle_alpha   90.00
_cell.angle_beta   90.00
_cell.angle_gamma   90.00
#
_symmetry.space_group_name_H-M   'P 1'
#
loop_
_entity.id
_entity.type
_entity.pdbx_description
1 polymer ?
#
loop_
_entity_poly.entity_id
_entity_poly.type
_entity_poly.pdbx_seq_one_letter_code
_entity_poly.pdbx_strand_id
1 'polypeptide(L)'
;MKLAINWHSSLLKFVYHKIESTSNPRIKHLVRLRKSSRYRGEMALFIVEGKREIEAFYAAGRNFEEIYFSQRLANQKSSSSILTTLLESIPSFELSEDAFNKVSYRQHGSEFIGVAKTWDLKLRSPIDLDWKLVLVLDEVEKPGNLGAILRTAEALGVDAILLSDSCVDLFNPNVVRSSMGLFATMPVFMAEKREVHEFLKQANLEIVGTSSKAQTSIYEKEFQSKVAMVMGSESTGLGEFWEKHCDSMITIPMIGRASSLNLNCATTGVLMEINRRKQQLQAS
;
A
#
# COMPACT_ATOMS: atom_id res chain seq x y z
N MET A 1 -14.87 -27.18 -20.79
CA MET A 1 -14.33 -25.81 -20.80
C MET A 1 -14.57 -25.24 -22.19
N LYS A 2 -15.54 -24.31 -22.35
CA LYS A 2 -15.88 -23.74 -23.66
C LYS A 2 -14.96 -22.56 -23.94
N LEU A 3 -14.21 -22.62 -25.05
CA LEU A 3 -13.50 -21.48 -25.63
C LEU A 3 -14.53 -20.55 -26.29
N ALA A 4 -14.63 -19.32 -25.84
CA ALA A 4 -15.45 -18.30 -26.49
C ALA A 4 -14.55 -17.41 -27.36
N ILE A 5 -14.83 -17.40 -28.66
CA ILE A 5 -14.21 -16.47 -29.62
C ILE A 5 -15.23 -15.35 -29.85
N ASN A 6 -14.92 -14.13 -29.44
CA ASN A 6 -15.82 -13.00 -29.63
C ASN A 6 -15.52 -12.29 -30.95
N TRP A 7 -16.53 -12.24 -31.87
CA TRP A 7 -16.41 -11.77 -33.23
C TRP A 7 -16.87 -10.32 -33.42
N HIS A 8 -17.09 -9.53 -32.38
CA HIS A 8 -17.62 -8.18 -32.52
C HIS A 8 -16.57 -7.09 -32.38
N SER A 9 -16.32 -6.45 -33.51
CA SER A 9 -15.53 -5.24 -33.79
C SER A 9 -13.99 -5.37 -33.73
N SER A 10 -13.45 -4.99 -34.81
CA SER A 10 -12.15 -4.85 -35.45
C SER A 10 -10.88 -4.51 -34.66
N LEU A 11 -10.68 -4.83 -33.39
CA LEU A 11 -9.42 -4.51 -32.73
C LEU A 11 -8.86 -5.50 -31.69
N LEU A 12 -9.60 -6.50 -31.16
CA LEU A 12 -9.01 -7.40 -30.15
C LEU A 12 -9.52 -8.83 -30.25
N LYS A 13 -8.72 -9.74 -30.81
CA LYS A 13 -8.91 -11.20 -30.75
C LYS A 13 -8.05 -11.75 -29.64
N PHE A 14 -8.46 -11.64 -28.37
CA PHE A 14 -7.81 -12.38 -27.31
C PHE A 14 -8.66 -13.60 -26.91
N VAL A 15 -7.98 -14.69 -26.65
CA VAL A 15 -8.59 -15.94 -26.20
C VAL A 15 -8.66 -15.93 -24.68
N TYR A 16 -9.87 -15.95 -24.13
CA TYR A 16 -10.09 -16.06 -22.69
C TYR A 16 -11.00 -17.24 -22.34
N HIS A 17 -10.88 -17.69 -21.10
CA HIS A 17 -11.72 -18.77 -20.58
C HIS A 17 -12.86 -18.21 -19.76
N LYS A 18 -14.09 -18.68 -20.00
CA LYS A 18 -15.26 -18.27 -19.25
C LYS A 18 -15.47 -19.15 -18.01
N ILE A 19 -15.69 -18.51 -16.85
CA ILE A 19 -15.99 -19.16 -15.57
C ILE A 19 -17.35 -18.68 -15.09
N GLU A 20 -18.33 -19.57 -15.12
CA GLU A 20 -19.71 -19.26 -14.73
C GLU A 20 -20.02 -19.69 -13.29
N SER A 21 -19.47 -20.83 -12.86
CA SER A 21 -19.80 -21.42 -11.57
C SER A 21 -19.03 -20.79 -10.42
N THR A 22 -19.75 -20.37 -9.39
CA THR A 22 -19.18 -19.89 -8.13
C THR A 22 -18.48 -21.00 -7.33
N SER A 23 -18.68 -22.29 -7.68
CA SER A 23 -18.01 -23.43 -7.07
C SER A 23 -16.69 -23.81 -7.75
N ASN A 24 -16.34 -23.14 -8.87
CA ASN A 24 -15.10 -23.36 -9.59
C ASN A 24 -13.87 -23.24 -8.66
N PRO A 25 -12.88 -24.15 -8.77
CA PRO A 25 -11.67 -24.11 -7.94
C PRO A 25 -10.93 -22.77 -7.98
N ARG A 26 -10.86 -22.08 -9.14
CA ARG A 26 -10.26 -20.76 -9.26
C ARG A 26 -11.00 -19.71 -8.44
N ILE A 27 -12.34 -19.71 -8.43
CA ILE A 27 -13.15 -18.81 -7.61
C ILE A 27 -12.89 -19.05 -6.12
N LYS A 28 -12.81 -20.31 -5.68
CA LYS A 28 -12.46 -20.66 -4.30
C LYS A 28 -11.05 -20.18 -3.93
N HIS A 29 -10.10 -20.31 -4.84
CA HIS A 29 -8.73 -19.81 -4.68
C HIS A 29 -8.69 -18.30 -4.49
N LEU A 30 -9.34 -17.53 -5.38
CA LEU A 30 -9.42 -16.06 -5.29
C LEU A 30 -10.08 -15.60 -3.98
N VAL A 31 -11.18 -16.24 -3.57
CA VAL A 31 -11.84 -15.95 -2.29
C VAL A 31 -10.92 -16.19 -1.10
N ARG A 32 -10.09 -17.25 -1.13
CA ARG A 32 -9.10 -17.54 -0.08
C ARG A 32 -7.97 -16.49 -0.08
N LEU A 33 -7.45 -16.10 -1.23
CA LEU A 33 -6.46 -15.02 -1.35
C LEU A 33 -7.02 -13.69 -0.79
N ARG A 34 -8.28 -13.38 -1.07
CA ARG A 34 -8.93 -12.19 -0.52
C ARG A 34 -9.04 -12.22 1.01
N LYS A 35 -9.41 -13.36 1.59
CA LYS A 35 -9.83 -13.46 3.00
C LYS A 35 -8.69 -13.79 3.96
N SER A 36 -7.67 -14.53 3.53
CA SER A 36 -6.69 -15.14 4.43
C SER A 36 -5.27 -14.67 4.16
N SER A 37 -4.69 -13.96 5.13
CA SER A 37 -3.28 -13.56 5.12
C SER A 37 -2.36 -14.79 5.08
N ARG A 38 -2.65 -15.78 5.94
CA ARG A 38 -1.92 -17.05 5.94
C ARG A 38 -1.89 -17.70 4.55
N TYR A 39 -3.04 -17.74 3.86
CA TYR A 39 -3.11 -18.34 2.53
C TYR A 39 -2.34 -17.53 1.47
N ARG A 40 -2.33 -16.19 1.57
CA ARG A 40 -1.46 -15.35 0.72
C ARG A 40 0.02 -15.66 0.95
N GLY A 41 0.43 -15.82 2.21
CA GLY A 41 1.80 -16.20 2.54
C GLY A 41 2.19 -17.59 2.02
N GLU A 42 1.32 -18.60 2.21
CA GLU A 42 1.54 -19.98 1.73
C GLU A 42 1.66 -20.04 0.19
N MET A 43 0.84 -19.28 -0.52
CA MET A 43 0.81 -19.25 -1.98
C MET A 43 1.78 -18.24 -2.60
N ALA A 44 2.34 -17.34 -1.79
CA ALA A 44 3.10 -16.17 -2.24
C ALA A 44 2.36 -15.37 -3.32
N LEU A 45 1.02 -15.27 -3.21
CA LEU A 45 0.12 -14.59 -4.14
C LEU A 45 -0.86 -13.68 -3.41
N PHE A 46 -1.29 -12.61 -4.07
CA PHE A 46 -2.36 -11.73 -3.59
C PHE A 46 -3.21 -11.21 -4.74
N ILE A 47 -4.29 -10.50 -4.42
CA ILE A 47 -5.18 -9.91 -5.42
C ILE A 47 -5.10 -8.39 -5.43
N VAL A 48 -5.14 -7.83 -6.63
CA VAL A 48 -5.31 -6.39 -6.91
C VAL A 48 -6.67 -6.22 -7.58
N GLU A 49 -7.60 -5.53 -6.92
CA GLU A 49 -8.94 -5.33 -7.41
C GLU A 49 -9.18 -3.88 -7.83
N GLY A 50 -9.65 -3.69 -9.05
CA GLY A 50 -10.00 -2.41 -9.62
C GLY A 50 -9.11 -2.02 -10.79
N LYS A 51 -9.71 -1.37 -11.79
CA LYS A 51 -9.02 -0.88 -12.99
C LYS A 51 -7.83 0.01 -12.63
N ARG A 52 -8.07 1.01 -11.80
CA ARG A 52 -7.07 1.99 -11.40
C ARG A 52 -5.91 1.35 -10.61
N GLU A 53 -6.22 0.45 -9.71
CA GLU A 53 -5.24 -0.26 -8.89
C GLU A 53 -4.36 -1.18 -9.75
N ILE A 54 -4.94 -1.85 -10.74
CA ILE A 54 -4.21 -2.69 -11.72
C ILE A 54 -3.30 -1.84 -12.59
N GLU A 55 -3.80 -0.72 -13.13
CA GLU A 55 -3.00 0.19 -13.94
C GLU A 55 -1.82 0.77 -13.16
N ALA A 56 -2.04 1.23 -11.92
CA ALA A 56 -0.99 1.74 -11.04
C ALA A 56 0.05 0.67 -10.70
N PHE A 57 -0.39 -0.55 -10.39
CA PHE A 57 0.48 -1.68 -10.09
C PHE A 57 1.37 -2.05 -11.30
N TYR A 58 0.78 -2.12 -12.48
CA TYR A 58 1.53 -2.41 -13.71
C TYR A 58 2.50 -1.28 -14.09
N ALA A 59 2.07 -0.03 -13.95
CA ALA A 59 2.92 1.15 -14.17
C ALA A 59 4.11 1.21 -13.21
N ALA A 60 3.99 0.61 -12.01
CA ALA A 60 5.08 0.42 -11.06
C ALA A 60 6.09 -0.69 -11.49
N GLY A 61 5.96 -1.25 -12.69
CA GLY A 61 6.83 -2.31 -13.20
C GLY A 61 6.54 -3.69 -12.59
N ARG A 62 5.38 -3.87 -11.96
CA ARG A 62 4.95 -5.14 -11.37
C ARG A 62 4.11 -5.94 -12.35
N ASN A 63 4.24 -7.27 -12.33
CA ASN A 63 3.56 -8.18 -13.25
C ASN A 63 2.42 -8.94 -12.56
N PHE A 64 1.43 -9.33 -13.37
CA PHE A 64 0.34 -10.20 -12.96
C PHE A 64 0.57 -11.63 -13.48
N GLU A 65 0.12 -12.63 -12.72
CA GLU A 65 0.09 -14.04 -13.12
C GLU A 65 -1.20 -14.37 -13.88
N GLU A 66 -2.32 -13.74 -13.48
CA GLU A 66 -3.65 -13.96 -14.04
C GLU A 66 -4.48 -12.67 -13.93
N ILE A 67 -5.35 -12.43 -14.92
CA ILE A 67 -6.35 -11.36 -14.89
C ILE A 67 -7.75 -11.96 -14.98
N TYR A 68 -8.63 -11.45 -14.16
CA TYR A 68 -10.06 -11.79 -14.17
C TYR A 68 -10.86 -10.52 -14.41
N PHE A 69 -11.88 -10.61 -15.24
CA PHE A 69 -12.74 -9.46 -15.56
C PHE A 69 -14.21 -9.84 -15.56
N SER A 70 -15.08 -8.86 -15.31
CA SER A 70 -16.52 -9.07 -15.26
C SER A 70 -17.11 -9.18 -16.66
N GLN A 71 -18.17 -9.97 -16.81
CA GLN A 71 -18.93 -10.09 -18.06
C GLN A 71 -19.48 -8.74 -18.55
N ARG A 72 -19.75 -7.80 -17.65
CA ARG A 72 -20.22 -6.44 -18.02
C ARG A 72 -19.18 -5.73 -18.87
N LEU A 73 -17.90 -5.91 -18.59
CA LEU A 73 -16.83 -5.26 -19.33
C LEU A 73 -16.70 -5.78 -20.76
N ALA A 74 -16.93 -7.07 -20.98
CA ALA A 74 -16.92 -7.65 -22.34
C ALA A 74 -17.89 -6.94 -23.29
N ASN A 75 -18.90 -6.25 -22.75
CA ASN A 75 -19.92 -5.50 -23.48
C ASN A 75 -19.63 -3.99 -23.61
N GLN A 76 -18.55 -3.47 -22.98
CA GLN A 76 -18.20 -2.04 -22.99
C GLN A 76 -16.96 -1.76 -23.86
N LYS A 77 -17.02 -0.72 -24.70
CA LYS A 77 -15.95 -0.32 -25.64
C LYS A 77 -14.78 0.45 -25.02
N SER A 78 -14.65 0.53 -23.71
CA SER A 78 -13.68 1.39 -23.05
C SER A 78 -12.64 0.59 -22.25
N SER A 79 -11.61 0.11 -22.92
CA SER A 79 -10.41 -0.39 -22.25
C SER A 79 -9.25 0.60 -22.43
N SER A 80 -8.48 0.83 -21.36
CA SER A 80 -7.21 1.55 -21.49
C SER A 80 -6.20 0.69 -22.24
N SER A 81 -5.20 1.30 -22.85
CA SER A 81 -4.13 0.59 -23.56
C SER A 81 -3.41 -0.42 -22.66
N ILE A 82 -3.21 -0.09 -21.37
CA ILE A 82 -2.59 -0.98 -20.38
C ILE A 82 -3.41 -2.26 -20.16
N LEU A 83 -4.72 -2.12 -19.97
CA LEU A 83 -5.58 -3.29 -19.75
C LEU A 83 -5.66 -4.17 -20.98
N THR A 84 -5.69 -3.58 -22.17
CA THR A 84 -5.64 -4.31 -23.42
C THR A 84 -4.36 -5.14 -23.51
N THR A 85 -3.20 -4.53 -23.27
CA THR A 85 -1.91 -5.23 -23.26
C THR A 85 -1.90 -6.38 -22.24
N LEU A 86 -2.42 -6.16 -21.04
CA LEU A 86 -2.50 -7.20 -20.00
C LEU A 86 -3.38 -8.37 -20.43
N LEU A 87 -4.57 -8.09 -21.01
CA LEU A 87 -5.49 -9.14 -21.45
C LEU A 87 -4.94 -9.96 -22.63
N GLU A 88 -4.04 -9.39 -23.43
CA GLU A 88 -3.39 -10.07 -24.55
C GLU A 88 -2.17 -10.91 -24.13
N SER A 89 -1.45 -10.48 -23.10
CA SER A 89 -0.16 -11.06 -22.71
C SER A 89 -0.24 -12.01 -21.51
N ILE A 90 -1.34 -11.97 -20.75
CA ILE A 90 -1.47 -12.72 -19.48
C ILE A 90 -2.71 -13.63 -19.55
N PRO A 91 -2.67 -14.84 -18.95
CA PRO A 91 -3.84 -15.70 -18.83
C PRO A 91 -5.05 -14.95 -18.27
N SER A 92 -6.10 -14.84 -19.08
CA SER A 92 -7.26 -14.01 -18.76
C SER A 92 -8.56 -14.81 -18.71
N PHE A 93 -9.45 -14.44 -17.78
CA PHE A 93 -10.67 -15.17 -17.48
C PHE A 93 -11.86 -14.23 -17.35
N GLU A 94 -12.91 -14.49 -18.14
CA GLU A 94 -14.21 -13.83 -17.99
C GLU A 94 -14.99 -14.50 -16.87
N LEU A 95 -15.45 -13.72 -15.90
CA LEU A 95 -16.30 -14.20 -14.81
C LEU A 95 -17.76 -13.79 -15.04
N SER A 96 -18.69 -14.73 -14.79
CA SER A 96 -20.10 -14.36 -14.64
C SER A 96 -20.26 -13.33 -13.51
N GLU A 97 -21.37 -12.59 -13.49
CA GLU A 97 -21.64 -11.60 -12.48
C GLU A 97 -21.62 -12.19 -11.06
N ASP A 98 -22.21 -13.36 -10.87
CA ASP A 98 -22.23 -14.07 -9.59
C ASP A 98 -20.84 -14.51 -9.15
N ALA A 99 -20.04 -15.04 -10.08
CA ALA A 99 -18.66 -15.45 -9.79
C ALA A 99 -17.79 -14.24 -9.44
N PHE A 100 -17.93 -13.13 -10.15
CA PHE A 100 -17.22 -11.89 -9.90
C PHE A 100 -17.59 -11.31 -8.52
N ASN A 101 -18.87 -11.18 -8.22
CA ASN A 101 -19.37 -10.64 -6.94
C ASN A 101 -18.93 -11.49 -5.75
N LYS A 102 -18.79 -12.80 -5.92
CA LYS A 102 -18.28 -13.69 -4.87
C LYS A 102 -16.82 -13.44 -4.53
N VAL A 103 -16.00 -13.05 -5.51
CA VAL A 103 -14.57 -12.75 -5.34
C VAL A 103 -14.35 -11.31 -4.92
N SER A 104 -15.08 -10.37 -5.50
CA SER A 104 -14.91 -8.93 -5.28
C SER A 104 -14.96 -8.55 -3.79
N TYR A 105 -14.09 -7.66 -3.38
CA TYR A 105 -14.10 -7.00 -2.08
C TYR A 105 -15.11 -5.83 -2.07
N ARG A 106 -15.26 -5.16 -3.22
CA ARG A 106 -16.24 -4.09 -3.44
C ARG A 106 -17.57 -4.72 -3.89
N GLN A 107 -18.65 -4.44 -3.21
CA GLN A 107 -19.96 -4.96 -3.59
C GLN A 107 -20.44 -4.44 -4.96
N HIS A 108 -19.94 -3.27 -5.42
CA HIS A 108 -20.26 -2.67 -6.72
C HIS A 108 -19.08 -1.87 -7.27
N GLY A 109 -18.92 -1.84 -8.60
CA GLY A 109 -18.04 -0.91 -9.30
C GLY A 109 -16.62 -1.38 -9.58
N SER A 110 -16.26 -2.62 -9.27
CA SER A 110 -15.03 -3.24 -9.75
C SER A 110 -15.34 -4.12 -10.97
N GLU A 111 -14.47 -4.09 -11.96
CA GLU A 111 -14.62 -4.85 -13.20
C GLU A 111 -13.43 -5.76 -13.47
N PHE A 112 -12.33 -5.57 -12.71
CA PHE A 112 -11.08 -6.31 -12.87
C PHE A 112 -10.52 -6.79 -11.55
N ILE A 113 -9.91 -7.97 -11.57
CA ILE A 113 -9.13 -8.54 -10.48
C ILE A 113 -7.86 -9.14 -11.09
N GLY A 114 -6.70 -8.67 -10.67
CA GLY A 114 -5.40 -9.25 -10.99
C GLY A 114 -4.89 -10.13 -9.86
N VAL A 115 -4.22 -11.22 -10.19
CA VAL A 115 -3.43 -12.02 -9.24
C VAL A 115 -1.96 -11.74 -9.48
N ALA A 116 -1.22 -11.40 -8.44
CA ALA A 116 0.19 -11.07 -8.52
C ALA A 116 0.99 -11.78 -7.42
N LYS A 117 2.30 -11.92 -7.62
CA LYS A 117 3.22 -12.47 -6.61
C LYS A 117 3.53 -11.43 -5.54
N THR A 118 3.60 -11.90 -4.30
CA THR A 118 4.19 -11.12 -3.21
C THR A 118 5.69 -10.97 -3.42
N TRP A 119 6.30 -10.01 -2.74
CA TRP A 119 7.75 -9.80 -2.77
C TRP A 119 8.34 -9.73 -1.37
N ASP A 120 9.66 -9.83 -1.27
CA ASP A 120 10.40 -9.74 -0.01
C ASP A 120 10.29 -8.31 0.56
N LEU A 121 9.91 -8.23 1.85
CA LEU A 121 9.79 -6.99 2.60
C LEU A 121 10.86 -6.85 3.67
N LYS A 122 11.87 -7.72 3.69
CA LYS A 122 12.93 -7.65 4.71
C LYS A 122 13.75 -6.38 4.56
N LEU A 123 13.96 -5.73 5.68
CA LEU A 123 14.88 -4.62 5.78
C LEU A 123 16.32 -5.12 5.52
N ARG A 124 17.02 -4.46 4.62
CA ARG A 124 18.41 -4.79 4.28
C ARG A 124 19.33 -3.69 4.75
N SER A 125 20.64 -3.91 4.72
CA SER A 125 21.63 -2.90 5.12
C SER A 125 21.40 -1.56 4.40
N PRO A 126 21.59 -0.41 5.08
CA PRO A 126 21.41 0.93 4.51
C PRO A 126 22.59 1.40 3.64
N ILE A 127 23.54 0.53 3.34
CA ILE A 127 24.70 0.88 2.52
C ILE A 127 24.23 1.39 1.16
N ASP A 128 24.71 2.57 0.76
CA ASP A 128 24.41 3.27 -0.49
C ASP A 128 22.98 3.83 -0.65
N LEU A 129 22.20 3.94 0.43
CA LEU A 129 20.88 4.59 0.38
C LEU A 129 20.98 6.09 0.69
N ASP A 130 20.60 6.95 -0.26
CA ASP A 130 20.50 8.40 -0.02
C ASP A 130 19.08 8.83 0.38
N TRP A 131 18.47 8.10 1.32
CA TRP A 131 17.15 8.47 1.85
C TRP A 131 17.23 9.72 2.74
N LYS A 132 16.31 10.64 2.50
CA LYS A 132 16.20 11.93 3.21
C LYS A 132 14.99 11.99 4.12
N LEU A 133 13.92 11.26 3.78
CA LEU A 133 12.69 11.22 4.55
C LEU A 133 12.17 9.79 4.64
N VAL A 134 12.30 9.21 5.80
CA VAL A 134 11.81 7.85 6.10
C VAL A 134 10.63 7.96 7.05
N LEU A 135 9.60 7.16 6.81
CA LEU A 135 8.46 7.03 7.72
C LEU A 135 8.53 5.66 8.42
N VAL A 136 8.56 5.66 9.74
CA VAL A 136 8.44 4.46 10.55
C VAL A 136 7.04 4.38 11.12
N LEU A 137 6.36 3.26 10.90
CA LEU A 137 5.05 2.98 11.46
C LEU A 137 5.18 1.85 12.47
N ASP A 138 5.16 2.20 13.75
CA ASP A 138 5.33 1.26 14.86
C ASP A 138 3.99 0.63 15.23
N GLU A 139 3.94 -0.71 15.13
CA GLU A 139 2.77 -1.51 15.50
C GLU A 139 1.44 -1.06 14.84
N VAL A 140 1.49 -0.59 13.58
CA VAL A 140 0.28 -0.20 12.85
C VAL A 140 -0.71 -1.37 12.78
N GLU A 141 -2.00 -1.10 13.12
CA GLU A 141 -2.99 -2.15 13.31
C GLU A 141 -3.98 -2.27 12.14
N LYS A 142 -4.34 -1.15 11.50
CA LYS A 142 -5.46 -1.09 10.55
C LYS A 142 -4.98 -1.07 9.10
N PRO A 143 -5.34 -2.08 8.29
CA PRO A 143 -4.97 -2.11 6.87
C PRO A 143 -5.41 -0.86 6.08
N GLY A 144 -6.56 -0.28 6.43
CA GLY A 144 -7.06 0.95 5.80
C GLY A 144 -6.17 2.16 6.07
N ASN A 145 -5.65 2.31 7.31
CA ASN A 145 -4.72 3.37 7.67
C ASN A 145 -3.39 3.18 6.93
N LEU A 146 -2.83 1.96 6.94
CA LEU A 146 -1.60 1.67 6.22
C LEU A 146 -1.72 2.06 4.73
N GLY A 147 -2.78 1.62 4.04
CA GLY A 147 -2.95 1.96 2.64
C GLY A 147 -3.14 3.46 2.38
N ALA A 148 -3.86 4.18 3.26
CA ALA A 148 -3.99 5.63 3.16
C ALA A 148 -2.66 6.35 3.40
N ILE A 149 -1.87 5.88 4.37
CA ILE A 149 -0.53 6.41 4.66
C ILE A 149 0.43 6.17 3.49
N LEU A 150 0.41 4.98 2.88
CA LEU A 150 1.22 4.68 1.68
C LEU A 150 0.94 5.68 0.55
N ARG A 151 -0.33 5.99 0.31
CA ARG A 151 -0.72 6.99 -0.67
C ARG A 151 -0.23 8.40 -0.30
N THR A 152 -0.36 8.77 0.96
CA THR A 152 0.09 10.09 1.47
C THR A 152 1.61 10.21 1.39
N ALA A 153 2.33 9.16 1.79
CA ALA A 153 3.78 9.11 1.78
C ALA A 153 4.36 9.24 0.36
N GLU A 154 3.78 8.52 -0.59
CA GLU A 154 4.16 8.63 -2.00
C GLU A 154 3.95 10.07 -2.52
N ALA A 155 2.76 10.65 -2.28
CA ALA A 155 2.43 11.99 -2.73
C ALA A 155 3.30 13.09 -2.10
N LEU A 156 3.84 12.85 -0.89
CA LEU A 156 4.65 13.81 -0.13
C LEU A 156 6.15 13.50 -0.19
N GLY A 157 6.58 12.60 -1.09
CA GLY A 157 7.99 12.34 -1.37
C GLY A 157 8.74 11.66 -0.22
N VAL A 158 8.10 10.73 0.47
CA VAL A 158 8.77 9.83 1.43
C VAL A 158 9.58 8.81 0.64
N ASP A 159 10.84 8.61 1.01
CA ASP A 159 11.75 7.70 0.31
C ASP A 159 11.45 6.23 0.61
N ALA A 160 11.08 5.92 1.86
CA ALA A 160 10.72 4.57 2.28
C ALA A 160 9.80 4.56 3.51
N ILE A 161 9.05 3.47 3.67
CA ILE A 161 8.27 3.17 4.87
C ILE A 161 8.84 1.92 5.55
N LEU A 162 9.14 2.03 6.83
CA LEU A 162 9.56 0.92 7.68
C LEU A 162 8.41 0.55 8.62
N LEU A 163 7.90 -0.67 8.48
CA LEU A 163 6.90 -1.24 9.38
C LEU A 163 7.63 -1.94 10.54
N SER A 164 7.53 -1.33 11.70
CA SER A 164 8.21 -1.76 12.94
C SER A 164 7.25 -2.61 13.76
N ASP A 165 7.63 -3.86 14.06
CA ASP A 165 6.81 -4.84 14.80
C ASP A 165 5.34 -4.94 14.30
N SER A 166 5.10 -4.66 13.04
CA SER A 166 3.76 -4.60 12.47
C SER A 166 3.21 -5.99 12.17
N CYS A 167 1.95 -6.20 12.52
CA CYS A 167 1.18 -7.40 12.16
C CYS A 167 0.32 -7.20 10.90
N VAL A 168 0.31 -6.01 10.30
CA VAL A 168 -0.51 -5.73 9.10
C VAL A 168 0.15 -6.33 7.87
N ASP A 169 -0.62 -7.14 7.16
CA ASP A 169 -0.22 -7.70 5.88
C ASP A 169 -0.31 -6.61 4.79
N LEU A 170 0.84 -6.23 4.22
CA LEU A 170 0.93 -5.25 3.13
C LEU A 170 0.07 -5.66 1.92
N PHE A 171 -0.04 -6.96 1.66
CA PHE A 171 -0.80 -7.53 0.54
C PHE A 171 -2.29 -7.73 0.85
N ASN A 172 -2.77 -7.20 1.96
CA ASN A 172 -4.18 -7.21 2.31
C ASN A 172 -4.99 -6.40 1.28
N PRO A 173 -6.12 -6.92 0.74
CA PRO A 173 -6.92 -6.21 -0.26
C PRO A 173 -7.37 -4.80 0.17
N ASN A 174 -7.53 -4.56 1.46
CA ASN A 174 -7.88 -3.22 1.95
C ASN A 174 -6.68 -2.25 1.92
N VAL A 175 -5.44 -2.73 2.10
CA VAL A 175 -4.22 -1.93 1.89
C VAL A 175 -4.10 -1.57 0.41
N VAL A 176 -4.19 -2.57 -0.48
CA VAL A 176 -4.14 -2.37 -1.93
C VAL A 176 -5.15 -1.34 -2.39
N ARG A 177 -6.39 -1.46 -1.93
CA ARG A 177 -7.49 -0.56 -2.28
C ARG A 177 -7.29 0.86 -1.74
N SER A 178 -6.96 1.00 -0.45
CA SER A 178 -6.85 2.33 0.18
C SER A 178 -5.61 3.09 -0.27
N SER A 179 -4.55 2.38 -0.71
CA SER A 179 -3.39 2.98 -1.37
C SER A 179 -3.64 3.33 -2.85
N MET A 180 -4.79 2.91 -3.43
CA MET A 180 -5.10 3.07 -4.86
C MET A 180 -4.04 2.42 -5.79
N GLY A 181 -3.40 1.35 -5.34
CA GLY A 181 -2.34 0.66 -6.06
C GLY A 181 -0.93 1.24 -5.82
N LEU A 182 -0.80 2.40 -5.18
CA LEU A 182 0.50 3.06 -4.95
C LEU A 182 1.40 2.33 -3.93
N PHE A 183 0.89 1.32 -3.19
CA PHE A 183 1.72 0.45 -2.36
C PHE A 183 2.81 -0.27 -3.17
N ALA A 184 2.64 -0.39 -4.49
CA ALA A 184 3.58 -1.06 -5.38
C ALA A 184 4.77 -0.19 -5.80
N THR A 185 4.63 1.15 -5.74
CA THR A 185 5.68 2.12 -6.04
C THR A 185 6.52 2.47 -4.82
N MET A 186 5.89 2.47 -3.63
CA MET A 186 6.53 2.85 -2.37
C MET A 186 7.46 1.73 -1.87
N PRO A 187 8.74 1.99 -1.60
CA PRO A 187 9.61 1.06 -0.89
C PRO A 187 9.09 0.83 0.54
N VAL A 188 8.65 -0.39 0.82
CA VAL A 188 8.14 -0.81 2.14
C VAL A 188 8.95 -1.97 2.65
N PHE A 189 9.41 -1.87 3.90
CA PHE A 189 10.17 -2.92 4.56
C PHE A 189 9.56 -3.22 5.93
N MET A 190 9.76 -4.46 6.41
CA MET A 190 9.28 -4.94 7.70
C MET A 190 10.46 -5.49 8.50
N ALA A 191 10.56 -5.08 9.75
CA ALA A 191 11.58 -5.59 10.68
C ALA A 191 11.12 -5.39 12.14
N GLU A 192 11.84 -6.00 13.07
CA GLU A 192 11.69 -5.73 14.50
C GLU A 192 12.16 -4.30 14.83
N LYS A 193 11.56 -3.67 15.84
CA LYS A 193 11.86 -2.27 16.19
C LYS A 193 13.34 -2.02 16.48
N ARG A 194 14.06 -2.99 17.00
CA ARG A 194 15.51 -2.88 17.24
C ARG A 194 16.29 -2.83 15.93
N GLU A 195 15.95 -3.69 14.98
CA GLU A 195 16.58 -3.71 13.65
C GLU A 195 16.29 -2.42 12.89
N VAL A 196 15.04 -1.90 12.98
CA VAL A 196 14.67 -0.60 12.40
C VAL A 196 15.51 0.51 13.00
N HIS A 197 15.62 0.59 14.34
CA HIS A 197 16.42 1.60 15.02
C HIS A 197 17.89 1.55 14.60
N GLU A 198 18.51 0.36 14.62
CA GLU A 198 19.92 0.17 14.19
C GLU A 198 20.12 0.61 12.73
N PHE A 199 19.20 0.25 11.85
CA PHE A 199 19.21 0.69 10.45
C PHE A 199 19.20 2.23 10.34
N LEU A 200 18.30 2.90 11.05
CA LEU A 200 18.18 4.36 11.01
C LEU A 200 19.45 5.06 11.50
N LYS A 201 20.05 4.53 12.57
CA LYS A 201 21.32 5.05 13.08
C LYS A 201 22.48 4.85 12.11
N GLN A 202 22.58 3.69 11.45
CA GLN A 202 23.59 3.42 10.43
C GLN A 202 23.40 4.30 9.19
N ALA A 203 22.15 4.64 8.84
CA ALA A 203 21.81 5.54 7.74
C ALA A 203 22.01 7.04 8.07
N ASN A 204 22.42 7.36 9.31
CA ASN A 204 22.57 8.72 9.82
C ASN A 204 21.30 9.57 9.66
N LEU A 205 20.14 9.00 9.95
CA LEU A 205 18.86 9.69 9.98
C LEU A 205 18.59 10.20 11.39
N GLU A 206 18.15 11.46 11.52
CA GLU A 206 17.58 11.98 12.78
C GLU A 206 16.29 11.24 13.07
N ILE A 207 16.15 10.61 14.23
CA ILE A 207 14.96 9.85 14.61
C ILE A 207 14.04 10.72 15.44
N VAL A 208 12.87 11.09 14.87
CA VAL A 208 11.90 11.98 15.52
C VAL A 208 10.61 11.22 15.79
N GLY A 209 10.25 11.07 17.05
CA GLY A 209 9.00 10.41 17.46
C GLY A 209 7.85 11.41 17.64
N THR A 210 6.62 10.90 17.52
CA THR A 210 5.41 11.68 17.77
C THR A 210 4.71 11.25 19.05
N SER A 211 4.36 12.21 19.91
CA SER A 211 3.60 11.94 21.13
C SER A 211 2.73 13.14 21.51
N SER A 212 1.51 12.89 21.97
CA SER A 212 0.65 13.95 22.52
C SER A 212 1.19 14.55 23.83
N LYS A 213 2.17 13.88 24.46
CA LYS A 213 2.83 14.32 25.71
C LYS A 213 4.13 15.09 25.46
N ALA A 214 4.60 15.14 24.21
CA ALA A 214 5.83 15.86 23.89
C ALA A 214 5.66 17.38 24.09
N GLN A 215 6.71 18.04 24.53
CA GLN A 215 6.69 19.48 24.81
C GLN A 215 7.00 20.31 23.57
N THR A 216 7.81 19.79 22.65
CA THR A 216 8.18 20.50 21.44
C THR A 216 7.07 20.37 20.40
N SER A 217 6.54 21.51 20.00
CA SER A 217 5.58 21.55 18.91
C SER A 217 6.24 21.23 17.56
N ILE A 218 5.52 20.52 16.69
CA ILE A 218 5.95 20.30 15.30
C ILE A 218 6.29 21.62 14.59
N TYR A 219 5.63 22.70 14.95
CA TYR A 219 5.85 24.04 14.36
C TYR A 219 7.13 24.73 14.86
N GLU A 220 7.74 24.23 15.92
CA GLU A 220 8.98 24.76 16.51
C GLU A 220 10.19 23.89 16.19
N LYS A 221 9.95 22.63 15.82
CA LYS A 221 11.01 21.66 15.53
C LYS A 221 11.76 22.03 14.26
N GLU A 222 13.06 22.16 14.38
CA GLU A 222 13.99 22.18 13.24
C GLU A 222 14.39 20.75 12.89
N PHE A 223 14.14 20.35 11.63
CA PHE A 223 14.46 19.01 11.14
C PHE A 223 15.82 19.02 10.45
N GLN A 224 16.60 17.96 10.66
CA GLN A 224 17.79 17.74 9.87
C GLN A 224 17.48 17.41 8.41
N SER A 225 18.49 17.46 7.55
CA SER A 225 18.35 17.14 6.12
C SER A 225 17.88 15.69 5.89
N LYS A 226 18.31 14.77 6.77
CA LYS A 226 17.90 13.37 6.78
C LYS A 226 17.11 13.08 8.06
N VAL A 227 15.84 12.72 7.94
CA VAL A 227 14.94 12.49 9.07
C VAL A 227 14.10 11.24 8.91
N ALA A 228 13.97 10.49 9.99
CA ALA A 228 13.03 9.39 10.14
C ALA A 228 11.93 9.79 11.12
N MET A 229 10.70 9.86 10.63
CA MET A 229 9.53 10.15 11.46
C MET A 229 8.93 8.85 11.98
N VAL A 230 8.85 8.73 13.31
CA VAL A 230 8.27 7.54 13.95
C VAL A 230 6.85 7.87 14.43
N MET A 231 5.89 7.15 13.86
CA MET A 231 4.47 7.24 14.19
C MET A 231 4.06 5.97 14.95
N GLY A 232 3.44 6.12 16.10
CA GLY A 232 2.98 5.00 16.91
C GLY A 232 1.64 4.43 16.47
N SER A 233 1.24 3.32 17.13
CA SER A 233 -0.05 2.66 16.86
C SER A 233 -1.25 3.54 17.20
N GLU A 234 -2.40 3.18 16.63
CA GLU A 234 -3.65 3.91 16.84
C GLU A 234 -4.17 3.80 18.28
N SER A 235 -3.83 2.72 18.97
CA SER A 235 -4.35 2.40 20.31
C SER A 235 -3.47 2.94 21.44
N THR A 236 -2.18 2.80 21.34
CA THR A 236 -1.21 3.08 22.44
C THR A 236 -0.24 4.23 22.14
N GLY A 237 -0.21 4.70 20.89
CA GLY A 237 0.81 5.65 20.46
C GLY A 237 2.18 5.00 20.34
N LEU A 238 3.26 5.76 20.56
CA LEU A 238 4.62 5.23 20.63
C LEU A 238 4.87 4.55 21.97
N GLY A 239 5.44 3.34 21.90
CA GLY A 239 5.85 2.60 23.07
C GLY A 239 7.16 3.11 23.68
N GLU A 240 7.44 2.62 24.90
CA GLU A 240 8.61 2.99 25.70
C GLU A 240 9.95 2.86 24.95
N PHE A 241 10.05 1.88 24.02
CA PHE A 241 11.24 1.69 23.22
C PHE A 241 11.55 2.96 22.41
N TRP A 242 10.58 3.45 21.62
CA TRP A 242 10.79 4.63 20.78
C TRP A 242 10.91 5.92 21.62
N GLU A 243 10.18 6.04 22.73
CA GLU A 243 10.35 7.19 23.66
C GLU A 243 11.80 7.32 24.16
N LYS A 244 12.50 6.20 24.34
CA LYS A 244 13.91 6.17 24.79
C LYS A 244 14.93 6.30 23.65
N HIS A 245 14.58 5.91 22.43
CA HIS A 245 15.54 5.79 21.33
C HIS A 245 15.37 6.83 20.22
N CYS A 246 14.31 7.66 20.27
CA CYS A 246 14.22 8.84 19.41
C CYS A 246 15.21 9.93 19.86
N ASP A 247 15.82 10.63 18.91
CA ASP A 247 16.69 11.78 19.20
C ASP A 247 15.86 12.98 19.71
N SER A 248 14.58 13.06 19.30
CA SER A 248 13.62 14.05 19.81
C SER A 248 12.18 13.57 19.68
N MET A 249 11.28 14.16 20.48
CA MET A 249 9.85 13.91 20.46
C MET A 249 9.11 15.19 20.14
N ILE A 250 8.10 15.09 19.27
CA ILE A 250 7.25 16.23 18.87
C ILE A 250 5.76 15.96 19.11
N THR A 251 5.01 17.03 19.30
CA THR A 251 3.55 16.99 19.36
C THR A 251 2.91 17.78 18.24
N ILE A 252 1.75 17.33 17.81
CA ILE A 252 0.82 18.11 16.98
C ILE A 252 -0.11 18.85 17.94
N PRO A 253 -0.09 20.17 18.04
CA PRO A 253 -0.94 20.92 18.97
C PRO A 253 -2.43 20.71 18.65
N MET A 254 -3.21 20.29 19.64
CA MET A 254 -4.66 20.14 19.55
C MET A 254 -5.36 21.34 20.17
N ILE A 255 -6.05 22.16 19.35
CA ILE A 255 -6.77 23.35 19.82
C ILE A 255 -8.19 22.99 20.29
N GLY A 256 -8.76 21.93 19.75
CA GLY A 256 -10.10 21.47 20.05
C GLY A 256 -10.18 20.50 21.22
N ARG A 257 -11.30 19.77 21.32
CA ARG A 257 -11.56 18.79 22.38
C ARG A 257 -11.00 17.40 22.09
N ALA A 258 -10.59 17.13 20.85
CA ALA A 258 -10.01 15.85 20.48
C ALA A 258 -8.62 15.70 21.11
N SER A 259 -8.32 14.55 21.69
CA SER A 259 -7.01 14.25 22.27
C SER A 259 -5.97 13.77 21.27
N SER A 260 -6.41 13.33 20.08
CA SER A 260 -5.56 12.80 19.02
C SER A 260 -6.24 12.87 17.66
N LEU A 261 -5.46 12.72 16.60
CA LEU A 261 -5.93 12.55 15.23
C LEU A 261 -5.89 11.06 14.82
N ASN A 262 -6.65 10.71 13.80
CA ASN A 262 -6.44 9.44 13.09
C ASN A 262 -4.98 9.38 12.60
N LEU A 263 -4.37 8.20 12.64
CA LEU A 263 -2.95 8.00 12.31
C LEU A 263 -2.59 8.55 10.93
N ASN A 264 -3.39 8.30 9.89
CA ASN A 264 -3.14 8.88 8.56
C ASN A 264 -3.24 10.41 8.56
N CYS A 265 -4.19 11.00 9.29
CA CYS A 265 -4.32 12.46 9.40
C CYS A 265 -3.11 13.07 10.10
N ALA A 266 -2.66 12.47 11.21
CA ALA A 266 -1.47 12.88 11.93
C ALA A 266 -0.23 12.79 11.04
N THR A 267 -0.04 11.66 10.36
CA THR A 267 1.06 11.43 9.42
C THR A 267 1.05 12.47 8.30
N THR A 268 -0.12 12.75 7.72
CA THR A 268 -0.25 13.77 6.67
C THR A 268 0.20 15.14 7.17
N GLY A 269 -0.29 15.57 8.33
CA GLY A 269 0.09 16.85 8.93
C GLY A 269 1.58 16.99 9.18
N VAL A 270 2.19 15.92 9.72
CA VAL A 270 3.63 15.86 9.99
C VAL A 270 4.45 15.96 8.69
N LEU A 271 4.12 15.16 7.70
CA LEU A 271 4.86 15.14 6.42
C LEU A 271 4.72 16.47 5.66
N MET A 272 3.53 17.10 5.69
CA MET A 272 3.34 18.41 5.08
C MET A 272 4.19 19.48 5.75
N GLU A 273 4.28 19.51 7.07
CA GLU A 273 5.11 20.47 7.79
C GLU A 273 6.61 20.26 7.51
N ILE A 274 7.08 19.01 7.49
CA ILE A 274 8.47 18.70 7.11
C ILE A 274 8.77 19.24 5.71
N ASN A 275 7.89 18.98 4.74
CA ASN A 275 8.10 19.44 3.37
C ASN A 275 8.08 20.97 3.27
N ARG A 276 7.16 21.63 3.98
CA ARG A 276 7.12 23.10 4.04
C ARG A 276 8.44 23.67 4.55
N ARG A 277 8.99 23.09 5.61
CA ARG A 277 10.28 23.51 6.19
C ARG A 277 11.44 23.29 5.24
N LYS A 278 11.51 22.11 4.58
CA LYS A 278 12.56 21.80 3.61
C LYS A 278 12.55 22.78 2.42
N GLN A 279 11.37 23.17 1.93
CA GLN A 279 11.24 24.17 0.86
C GLN A 279 11.72 25.57 1.27
N GLN A 280 11.46 25.97 2.51
CA GLN A 280 11.94 27.25 3.02
C GLN A 280 13.47 27.32 3.11
N LEU A 281 14.12 26.21 3.54
CA LEU A 281 15.58 26.12 3.60
C LEU A 281 16.28 26.12 2.22
N GLN A 282 15.58 25.69 1.17
CA GLN A 282 16.10 25.73 -0.20
C GLN A 282 15.93 27.09 -0.87
N ALA A 283 15.03 27.93 -0.36
CA ALA A 283 14.72 29.25 -0.88
C ALA A 283 15.50 30.40 -0.20
N SER A 284 16.17 30.11 0.91
CA SER A 284 17.06 31.00 1.67
C SER A 284 18.53 30.76 1.33
#